data_75ff507a51b301d19140b05c4e314296
#
_entry.id   75ff507a51b301d19140b05c4e314296
#
_cell.length_a   1.000
_cell.length_b   1.000
_cell.length_c   1.000
_cell.angle_alpha   90.00
_cell.angle_beta   90.00
_cell.angle_gamma   90.00
#
_symmetry.space_group_name_H-M   'P 1'
#
loop_
_entity.id
_entity.type
_entity.pdbx_description
1 polymer ?
#
loop_
_entity_poly.entity_id
_entity_poly.type
_entity_poly.pdbx_seq_one_letter_code
_entity_poly.pdbx_strand_id
1 'polypeptide(L)'
;MTLDVGPEDELPDWAAAKEFYQKYDPKDVIGRGVSSVVRRCVHRATGDEFAVKIMEVTAERLSPEQLQEVREATQREMHILRQVAGHPHIITLIDSYESSSFMFLVFDLMRKGELFDYLTEKVALSEKETRSIMRSLLEAVSFLHTNNIVHRDLKPENILLDDNMQIRLSDFGFSCHLEPGEKLRELCGTPGYLAPEILKCSMDETHPGYGKEVDLWACGVILFTLLAGSPPFWHRRQILMLRMIMEGQYQFSSPEWDDRSNTVKDLISKLLQVNPEERLTAEQALQHPFFERCEGSQHWNLTPRQKFRVAVWTILAAGRVALSTHRLRPLTKNALLRDPYALRSVRRLIDNCAFRLYGHWVKKGEQQNRAALFQHQPPRPFPALATEEEGDSNTITEDEAALVLG
;
A
#
# COMPACT_ATOMS: atom_id res chain seq x y z
N MET A 1 9.08 22.50 -9.31
CA MET A 1 10.24 21.90 -8.69
C MET A 1 10.75 20.86 -9.66
N THR A 2 11.85 21.13 -10.34
CA THR A 2 12.56 20.14 -11.17
C THR A 2 13.09 19.08 -10.22
N LEU A 3 12.54 17.87 -10.30
CA LEU A 3 13.11 16.70 -9.64
C LEU A 3 14.51 16.52 -10.24
N ASP A 4 15.55 16.52 -9.40
CA ASP A 4 16.92 16.16 -9.81
C ASP A 4 16.84 14.80 -10.51
N VAL A 5 17.23 14.81 -11.79
CA VAL A 5 17.31 13.60 -12.63
C VAL A 5 18.54 12.87 -12.15
N GLY A 6 18.36 11.84 -11.31
CA GLY A 6 19.45 10.95 -10.91
C GLY A 6 19.92 10.09 -12.09
N PRO A 7 21.10 9.51 -12.03
CA PRO A 7 21.63 8.63 -13.10
C PRO A 7 20.73 7.41 -13.37
N GLU A 8 19.78 7.12 -12.50
CA GLU A 8 18.76 6.07 -12.68
C GLU A 8 17.55 6.51 -13.53
N ASP A 9 17.50 7.78 -13.94
CA ASP A 9 16.44 8.36 -14.76
C ASP A 9 16.77 8.43 -16.24
N GLU A 10 17.98 8.02 -16.62
CA GLU A 10 18.35 7.99 -18.01
C GLU A 10 17.47 6.99 -18.77
N LEU A 11 16.95 7.48 -19.91
CA LEU A 11 16.17 6.63 -20.80
C LEU A 11 17.10 5.61 -21.45
N PRO A 12 16.66 4.34 -21.61
CA PRO A 12 17.38 3.34 -22.36
C PRO A 12 17.78 3.86 -23.74
N ASP A 13 19.00 3.51 -24.18
CA ASP A 13 19.48 3.89 -25.50
C ASP A 13 18.52 3.36 -26.58
N TRP A 14 18.34 4.12 -27.65
CA TRP A 14 17.48 3.75 -28.78
C TRP A 14 17.81 2.35 -29.33
N ALA A 15 19.10 2.02 -29.40
CA ALA A 15 19.52 0.71 -29.92
C ALA A 15 19.08 -0.46 -29.04
N ALA A 16 19.01 -0.23 -27.72
CA ALA A 16 18.61 -1.25 -26.74
C ALA A 16 17.10 -1.43 -26.63
N ALA A 17 16.29 -0.48 -27.15
CA ALA A 17 14.83 -0.49 -27.00
C ALA A 17 14.09 -0.04 -28.27
N LYS A 18 14.64 -0.38 -29.43
CA LYS A 18 14.16 0.08 -30.76
C LYS A 18 12.68 -0.18 -31.00
N GLU A 19 12.18 -1.37 -30.67
CA GLU A 19 10.78 -1.74 -30.90
C GLU A 19 9.82 -0.89 -30.08
N PHE A 20 10.15 -0.61 -28.83
CA PHE A 20 9.37 0.28 -27.97
C PHE A 20 9.37 1.72 -28.53
N TYR A 21 10.55 2.29 -28.83
CA TYR A 21 10.66 3.66 -29.30
C TYR A 21 10.05 3.91 -30.70
N GLN A 22 9.86 2.88 -31.51
CA GLN A 22 9.14 3.00 -32.78
C GLN A 22 7.67 3.34 -32.56
N LYS A 23 7.05 2.84 -31.50
CA LYS A 23 5.64 3.04 -31.21
C LYS A 23 5.37 4.11 -30.15
N TYR A 24 6.21 4.20 -29.15
CA TYR A 24 6.00 5.06 -27.97
C TYR A 24 7.13 6.06 -27.77
N ASP A 25 6.74 7.23 -27.25
CA ASP A 25 7.65 8.31 -26.89
C ASP A 25 7.55 8.56 -25.38
N PRO A 26 8.50 8.07 -24.55
CA PRO A 26 8.47 8.25 -23.10
C PRO A 26 8.70 9.71 -22.73
N LYS A 27 7.93 10.15 -21.73
CA LYS A 27 7.94 11.52 -21.19
C LYS A 27 8.38 11.52 -19.72
N ASP A 28 7.74 12.32 -18.91
CA ASP A 28 8.01 12.53 -17.50
C ASP A 28 7.86 11.25 -16.66
N VAL A 29 8.64 11.18 -15.59
CA VAL A 29 8.55 10.12 -14.58
C VAL A 29 7.33 10.36 -13.70
N ILE A 30 6.43 9.38 -13.61
CA ILE A 30 5.21 9.43 -12.81
C ILE A 30 5.25 8.51 -11.59
N GLY A 31 6.20 7.57 -11.55
CA GLY A 31 6.37 6.65 -10.41
C GLY A 31 7.73 5.98 -10.40
N ARG A 32 8.12 5.44 -9.25
CA ARG A 32 9.36 4.68 -9.07
C ARG A 32 9.09 3.46 -8.21
N GLY A 33 9.45 2.28 -8.72
CA GLY A 33 9.51 1.03 -7.96
C GLY A 33 10.92 0.76 -7.43
N VAL A 34 11.12 -0.39 -6.81
CA VAL A 34 12.42 -0.81 -6.27
C VAL A 34 13.46 -1.00 -7.39
N SER A 35 13.05 -1.58 -8.51
CA SER A 35 13.89 -1.89 -9.68
C SER A 35 13.23 -1.43 -10.99
N SER A 36 12.32 -0.47 -10.93
CA SER A 36 11.59 -0.01 -12.09
C SER A 36 11.27 1.47 -12.01
N VAL A 37 11.17 2.10 -13.18
CA VAL A 37 10.70 3.48 -13.32
C VAL A 37 9.43 3.48 -14.14
N VAL A 38 8.40 4.18 -13.68
CA VAL A 38 7.16 4.35 -14.43
C VAL A 38 7.14 5.76 -15.05
N ARG A 39 6.97 5.81 -16.37
CA ARG A 39 6.89 7.05 -17.13
C ARG A 39 5.56 7.18 -17.84
N ARG A 40 5.10 8.40 -18.04
CA ARG A 40 4.11 8.69 -19.06
C ARG A 40 4.75 8.49 -20.43
N CYS A 41 4.02 7.94 -21.38
CA CYS A 41 4.47 7.84 -22.78
C CYS A 41 3.32 8.15 -23.72
N VAL A 42 3.67 8.54 -24.95
CA VAL A 42 2.71 8.90 -26.00
C VAL A 42 2.87 7.92 -27.15
N HIS A 43 1.77 7.32 -27.60
CA HIS A 43 1.77 6.46 -28.78
C HIS A 43 1.93 7.33 -30.01
N ARG A 44 2.98 7.11 -30.81
CA ARG A 44 3.40 8.01 -31.91
C ARG A 44 2.39 8.16 -33.02
N ALA A 45 1.62 7.11 -33.31
CA ALA A 45 0.67 7.13 -34.42
C ALA A 45 -0.67 7.77 -34.05
N THR A 46 -1.15 7.59 -32.80
CA THR A 46 -2.48 8.05 -32.37
C THR A 46 -2.41 9.30 -31.53
N GLY A 47 -1.30 9.58 -30.84
CA GLY A 47 -1.15 10.65 -29.88
C GLY A 47 -1.75 10.33 -28.49
N ASP A 48 -2.25 9.11 -28.28
CA ASP A 48 -2.82 8.69 -27.00
C ASP A 48 -1.72 8.53 -25.93
N GLU A 49 -2.09 8.81 -24.70
CA GLU A 49 -1.17 8.75 -23.55
C GLU A 49 -1.34 7.45 -22.76
N PHE A 50 -0.23 6.86 -22.38
CA PHE A 50 -0.12 5.62 -21.61
C PHE A 50 0.90 5.77 -20.48
N ALA A 51 0.92 4.79 -19.57
CA ALA A 51 1.98 4.62 -18.59
C ALA A 51 2.89 3.46 -19.02
N VAL A 52 4.20 3.62 -18.92
CA VAL A 52 5.17 2.56 -19.19
C VAL A 52 6.02 2.28 -17.95
N LYS A 53 5.99 1.04 -17.47
CA LYS A 53 6.88 0.50 -16.43
C LYS A 53 8.14 -0.01 -17.13
N ILE A 54 9.27 0.59 -16.85
CA ILE A 54 10.58 0.26 -17.44
C ILE A 54 11.42 -0.43 -16.36
N MET A 55 11.88 -1.62 -16.62
CA MET A 55 12.72 -2.42 -15.73
C MET A 55 14.05 -2.68 -16.41
N GLU A 56 15.15 -2.37 -15.73
CA GLU A 56 16.49 -2.69 -16.19
C GLU A 56 16.85 -4.13 -15.79
N VAL A 57 17.28 -4.92 -16.77
CA VAL A 57 17.63 -6.35 -16.61
C VAL A 57 19.05 -6.59 -17.16
N THR A 58 20.02 -5.84 -16.65
CA THR A 58 21.42 -5.89 -17.09
C THR A 58 22.28 -6.75 -16.17
N ALA A 59 23.29 -7.43 -16.75
CA ALA A 59 24.27 -8.22 -16.00
C ALA A 59 25.23 -7.36 -15.16
N GLU A 60 25.25 -6.05 -15.38
CA GLU A 60 26.08 -5.12 -14.60
C GLU A 60 25.51 -4.89 -13.18
N ARG A 61 24.20 -5.01 -13.02
CA ARG A 61 23.50 -4.76 -11.74
C ARG A 61 23.00 -6.01 -11.04
N LEU A 62 22.79 -7.10 -11.78
CA LEU A 62 22.15 -8.33 -11.29
C LEU A 62 23.03 -9.54 -11.61
N SER A 63 23.06 -10.53 -10.70
CA SER A 63 23.66 -11.83 -11.01
C SER A 63 22.84 -12.58 -12.07
N PRO A 64 23.42 -13.56 -12.78
CA PRO A 64 22.67 -14.35 -13.76
C PRO A 64 21.40 -15.00 -13.18
N GLU A 65 21.45 -15.46 -11.92
CA GLU A 65 20.28 -16.03 -11.23
C GLU A 65 19.22 -14.97 -10.95
N GLN A 66 19.62 -13.78 -10.51
CA GLN A 66 18.71 -12.66 -10.26
C GLN A 66 18.06 -12.15 -11.56
N LEU A 67 18.83 -12.12 -12.67
CA LEU A 67 18.31 -11.75 -13.98
C LEU A 67 17.22 -12.73 -14.43
N GLN A 68 17.47 -14.02 -14.28
CA GLN A 68 16.51 -15.05 -14.62
C GLN A 68 15.24 -14.93 -13.76
N GLU A 69 15.41 -14.74 -12.44
CA GLU A 69 14.31 -14.55 -11.49
C GLU A 69 13.43 -13.34 -11.85
N VAL A 70 14.05 -12.19 -12.18
CA VAL A 70 13.31 -10.97 -12.59
C VAL A 70 12.54 -11.19 -13.89
N ARG A 71 13.17 -11.84 -14.89
CA ARG A 71 12.51 -12.14 -16.17
C ARG A 71 11.31 -13.07 -15.96
N GLU A 72 11.49 -14.14 -15.24
CA GLU A 72 10.40 -15.08 -14.93
C GLU A 72 9.26 -14.43 -14.14
N ALA A 73 9.60 -13.62 -13.13
CA ALA A 73 8.60 -12.87 -12.38
C ALA A 73 7.81 -11.91 -13.27
N THR A 74 8.50 -11.18 -14.17
CA THR A 74 7.84 -10.26 -15.09
C THR A 74 6.98 -11.01 -16.13
N GLN A 75 7.43 -12.15 -16.61
CA GLN A 75 6.63 -13.00 -17.52
C GLN A 75 5.38 -13.53 -16.83
N ARG A 76 5.48 -13.94 -15.55
CA ARG A 76 4.31 -14.33 -14.74
C ARG A 76 3.34 -13.16 -14.56
N GLU A 77 3.83 -11.95 -14.22
CA GLU A 77 3.01 -10.73 -14.14
C GLU A 77 2.27 -10.47 -15.44
N MET A 78 2.97 -10.50 -16.58
CA MET A 78 2.35 -10.31 -17.90
C MET A 78 1.31 -11.37 -18.24
N HIS A 79 1.57 -12.63 -17.91
CA HIS A 79 0.63 -13.73 -18.16
C HIS A 79 -0.67 -13.50 -17.40
N ILE A 80 -0.59 -13.19 -16.11
CA ILE A 80 -1.76 -12.90 -15.27
C ILE A 80 -2.52 -11.68 -15.81
N LEU A 81 -1.82 -10.57 -16.11
CA LEU A 81 -2.43 -9.37 -16.65
C LEU A 81 -3.20 -9.61 -17.96
N ARG A 82 -2.67 -10.47 -18.84
CA ARG A 82 -3.38 -10.86 -20.09
C ARG A 82 -4.62 -11.71 -19.80
N GLN A 83 -4.55 -12.58 -18.82
CA GLN A 83 -5.68 -13.43 -18.43
C GLN A 83 -6.83 -12.62 -17.84
N VAL A 84 -6.53 -11.59 -17.06
CA VAL A 84 -7.53 -10.75 -16.39
C VAL A 84 -7.93 -9.52 -17.20
N ALA A 85 -7.43 -9.39 -18.42
CA ALA A 85 -7.70 -8.26 -19.31
C ALA A 85 -9.19 -8.05 -19.54
N GLY A 86 -9.61 -6.78 -19.57
CA GLY A 86 -11.00 -6.38 -19.82
C GLY A 86 -11.88 -6.26 -18.57
N HIS A 87 -11.40 -6.63 -17.39
CA HIS A 87 -12.14 -6.36 -16.15
C HIS A 87 -12.13 -4.84 -15.82
N PRO A 88 -13.30 -4.22 -15.53
CA PRO A 88 -13.42 -2.75 -15.40
C PRO A 88 -12.60 -2.16 -14.25
N HIS A 89 -12.22 -2.96 -13.26
CA HIS A 89 -11.50 -2.51 -12.06
C HIS A 89 -10.09 -3.10 -11.93
N ILE A 90 -9.53 -3.60 -13.04
CA ILE A 90 -8.13 -4.06 -13.13
C ILE A 90 -7.44 -3.27 -14.23
N ILE A 91 -6.17 -2.92 -14.02
CA ILE A 91 -5.34 -2.21 -14.99
C ILE A 91 -5.15 -3.06 -16.25
N THR A 92 -5.17 -2.44 -17.43
CA THR A 92 -5.00 -3.15 -18.68
C THR A 92 -3.55 -3.05 -19.15
N LEU A 93 -2.92 -4.21 -19.40
CA LEU A 93 -1.65 -4.29 -20.13
C LEU A 93 -1.94 -4.11 -21.62
N ILE A 94 -1.49 -3.00 -22.19
CA ILE A 94 -1.71 -2.64 -23.60
C ILE A 94 -0.67 -3.27 -24.49
N ASP A 95 0.60 -3.15 -24.12
CA ASP A 95 1.74 -3.64 -24.90
C ASP A 95 2.87 -4.09 -23.96
N SER A 96 3.77 -4.91 -24.46
CA SER A 96 4.98 -5.31 -23.75
C SER A 96 6.15 -5.50 -24.71
N TYR A 97 7.34 -5.07 -24.30
CA TYR A 97 8.57 -5.21 -25.07
C TYR A 97 9.66 -5.75 -24.20
N GLU A 98 10.48 -6.62 -24.75
CA GLU A 98 11.64 -7.19 -24.08
C GLU A 98 12.86 -7.03 -24.97
N SER A 99 13.94 -6.57 -24.35
CA SER A 99 15.28 -6.50 -24.95
C SER A 99 16.29 -7.25 -24.10
N SER A 100 17.56 -7.24 -24.52
CA SER A 100 18.64 -7.83 -23.72
C SER A 100 18.81 -7.17 -22.36
N SER A 101 18.52 -5.86 -22.25
CA SER A 101 18.82 -5.03 -21.10
C SER A 101 17.60 -4.42 -20.41
N PHE A 102 16.44 -4.40 -21.07
CA PHE A 102 15.25 -3.74 -20.54
C PHE A 102 13.98 -4.50 -20.85
N MET A 103 13.00 -4.41 -19.93
CA MET A 103 11.62 -4.84 -20.14
C MET A 103 10.69 -3.63 -20.00
N PHE A 104 9.71 -3.52 -20.90
CA PHE A 104 8.73 -2.43 -20.94
C PHE A 104 7.33 -3.02 -20.86
N LEU A 105 6.54 -2.55 -19.90
CA LEU A 105 5.13 -2.88 -19.78
C LEU A 105 4.31 -1.60 -19.96
N VAL A 106 3.48 -1.54 -20.99
CA VAL A 106 2.64 -0.36 -21.29
C VAL A 106 1.23 -0.60 -20.77
N PHE A 107 0.71 0.36 -20.01
CA PHE A 107 -0.58 0.31 -19.34
C PHE A 107 -1.43 1.54 -19.66
N ASP A 108 -2.74 1.44 -19.42
CA ASP A 108 -3.61 2.61 -19.35
C ASP A 108 -3.06 3.66 -18.39
N LEU A 109 -3.12 4.94 -18.79
CA LEU A 109 -2.68 6.04 -17.93
C LEU A 109 -3.76 6.42 -16.92
N MET A 110 -3.46 6.23 -15.64
CA MET A 110 -4.33 6.62 -14.52
C MET A 110 -3.97 8.03 -14.04
N ARG A 111 -4.65 9.07 -14.60
CA ARG A 111 -4.26 10.47 -14.39
C ARG A 111 -4.52 10.99 -12.98
N LYS A 112 -5.42 10.37 -12.23
CA LYS A 112 -5.69 10.75 -10.82
C LYS A 112 -4.72 10.12 -9.83
N GLY A 113 -3.83 9.25 -10.30
CA GLY A 113 -2.78 8.64 -9.48
C GLY A 113 -3.29 7.59 -8.49
N GLU A 114 -2.63 7.47 -7.37
CA GLU A 114 -2.90 6.45 -6.37
C GLU A 114 -4.06 6.84 -5.45
N LEU A 115 -4.89 5.88 -5.05
CA LEU A 115 -5.90 6.05 -4.01
C LEU A 115 -5.28 6.55 -2.69
N PHE A 116 -4.03 6.19 -2.44
CA PHE A 116 -3.27 6.67 -1.30
C PHE A 116 -3.11 8.19 -1.29
N ASP A 117 -2.75 8.79 -2.43
CA ASP A 117 -2.59 10.24 -2.55
C ASP A 117 -3.93 10.95 -2.33
N TYR A 118 -4.99 10.41 -2.92
CA TYR A 118 -6.36 10.91 -2.70
C TYR A 118 -6.78 10.84 -1.23
N LEU A 119 -6.48 9.72 -0.54
CA LEU A 119 -6.74 9.60 0.90
C LEU A 119 -5.92 10.60 1.72
N THR A 120 -4.67 10.84 1.35
CA THR A 120 -3.80 11.81 2.04
C THR A 120 -4.35 13.24 1.95
N GLU A 121 -4.93 13.62 0.81
CA GLU A 121 -5.58 14.92 0.63
C GLU A 121 -6.88 15.04 1.45
N LYS A 122 -7.65 13.98 1.53
CA LYS A 122 -8.96 13.94 2.21
C LYS A 122 -8.86 13.63 3.71
N VAL A 123 -7.75 13.07 4.17
CA VAL A 123 -7.49 12.53 5.52
C VAL A 123 -8.32 11.27 5.79
N ALA A 124 -9.63 11.31 5.62
CA ALA A 124 -10.54 10.18 5.73
C ALA A 124 -11.69 10.35 4.74
N LEU A 125 -12.25 9.24 4.28
CA LEU A 125 -13.36 9.25 3.33
C LEU A 125 -14.71 9.08 4.05
N SER A 126 -15.79 9.52 3.38
CA SER A 126 -17.15 9.20 3.80
C SER A 126 -17.47 7.73 3.56
N GLU A 127 -18.42 7.15 4.32
CA GLU A 127 -18.88 5.78 4.06
C GLU A 127 -19.42 5.60 2.63
N LYS A 128 -20.01 6.64 2.04
CA LYS A 128 -20.51 6.59 0.67
C LYS A 128 -19.39 6.43 -0.35
N GLU A 129 -18.33 7.21 -0.24
CA GLU A 129 -17.15 7.12 -1.11
C GLU A 129 -16.43 5.79 -0.90
N THR A 130 -16.22 5.40 0.37
CA THR A 130 -15.60 4.13 0.75
C THR A 130 -16.38 2.93 0.21
N ARG A 131 -17.71 2.98 0.29
CA ARG A 131 -18.59 1.91 -0.24
C ARG A 131 -18.40 1.72 -1.74
N SER A 132 -18.31 2.80 -2.50
CA SER A 132 -18.08 2.73 -3.95
C SER A 132 -16.72 2.12 -4.28
N ILE A 133 -15.67 2.61 -3.63
CA ILE A 133 -14.29 2.13 -3.82
C ILE A 133 -14.18 0.65 -3.44
N MET A 134 -14.68 0.28 -2.26
CA MET A 134 -14.58 -1.08 -1.76
C MET A 134 -15.42 -2.09 -2.55
N ARG A 135 -16.57 -1.66 -3.09
CA ARG A 135 -17.36 -2.50 -3.99
C ARG A 135 -16.55 -2.87 -5.23
N SER A 136 -16.00 -1.87 -5.90
CA SER A 136 -15.18 -2.08 -7.10
C SER A 136 -13.92 -2.90 -6.81
N LEU A 137 -13.28 -2.69 -5.65
CA LEU A 137 -12.12 -3.49 -5.22
C LEU A 137 -12.51 -4.95 -4.98
N LEU A 138 -13.60 -5.20 -4.25
CA LEU A 138 -14.06 -6.55 -3.98
C LEU A 138 -14.56 -7.27 -5.24
N GLU A 139 -15.13 -6.54 -6.22
CA GLU A 139 -15.48 -7.08 -7.55
C GLU A 139 -14.22 -7.54 -8.30
N ALA A 140 -13.13 -6.74 -8.26
CA ALA A 140 -11.85 -7.14 -8.85
C ALA A 140 -11.26 -8.36 -8.13
N VAL A 141 -11.25 -8.36 -6.79
CA VAL A 141 -10.73 -9.49 -5.99
C VAL A 141 -11.56 -10.76 -6.20
N SER A 142 -12.90 -10.64 -6.25
CA SER A 142 -13.77 -11.79 -6.55
C SER A 142 -13.48 -12.38 -7.92
N PHE A 143 -13.27 -11.53 -8.92
CA PHE A 143 -12.90 -11.97 -10.26
C PHE A 143 -11.54 -12.69 -10.29
N LEU A 144 -10.52 -12.15 -9.60
CA LEU A 144 -9.21 -12.80 -9.46
C LEU A 144 -9.36 -14.18 -8.79
N HIS A 145 -10.06 -14.24 -7.65
CA HIS A 145 -10.23 -15.48 -6.89
C HIS A 145 -11.03 -16.55 -7.64
N THR A 146 -11.98 -16.14 -8.48
CA THR A 146 -12.73 -17.07 -9.38
C THR A 146 -11.82 -17.66 -10.44
N ASN A 147 -10.81 -16.90 -10.89
CA ASN A 147 -9.79 -17.36 -11.84
C ASN A 147 -8.57 -18.00 -11.15
N ASN A 148 -8.68 -18.36 -9.87
CA ASN A 148 -7.59 -18.95 -9.06
C ASN A 148 -6.33 -18.07 -8.99
N ILE A 149 -6.48 -16.76 -9.01
CA ILE A 149 -5.39 -15.80 -8.90
C ILE A 149 -5.47 -15.14 -7.51
N VAL A 150 -4.33 -15.06 -6.82
CA VAL A 150 -4.15 -14.35 -5.56
C VAL A 150 -3.24 -13.15 -5.81
N HIS A 151 -3.63 -11.95 -5.37
CA HIS A 151 -2.88 -10.71 -5.62
C HIS A 151 -1.68 -10.55 -4.68
N ARG A 152 -1.84 -10.81 -3.39
CA ARG A 152 -0.85 -10.83 -2.31
C ARG A 152 -0.23 -9.48 -1.92
N ASP A 153 -0.51 -8.38 -2.62
CA ASP A 153 -0.03 -7.03 -2.26
C ASP A 153 -1.10 -5.95 -2.44
N LEU A 154 -2.31 -6.23 -1.95
CA LEU A 154 -3.39 -5.23 -1.95
C LEU A 154 -3.07 -4.13 -0.94
N LYS A 155 -3.03 -2.88 -1.44
CA LYS A 155 -2.80 -1.66 -0.66
C LYS A 155 -3.25 -0.43 -1.44
N PRO A 156 -3.50 0.72 -0.78
CA PRO A 156 -3.99 1.93 -1.47
C PRO A 156 -3.04 2.48 -2.54
N GLU A 157 -1.74 2.18 -2.45
CA GLU A 157 -0.74 2.55 -3.44
C GLU A 157 -0.91 1.77 -4.76
N ASN A 158 -1.41 0.52 -4.69
CA ASN A 158 -1.64 -0.34 -5.85
C ASN A 158 -3.07 -0.19 -6.41
N ILE A 159 -3.87 0.69 -5.84
CA ILE A 159 -5.20 1.06 -6.35
C ILE A 159 -5.09 2.42 -7.01
N LEU A 160 -5.21 2.45 -8.33
CA LEU A 160 -5.11 3.67 -9.12
C LEU A 160 -6.50 4.22 -9.44
N LEU A 161 -6.59 5.51 -9.73
CA LEU A 161 -7.82 6.22 -10.03
C LEU A 161 -7.76 6.76 -11.46
N ASP A 162 -8.80 6.50 -12.24
CA ASP A 162 -8.98 7.08 -13.57
C ASP A 162 -9.60 8.51 -13.49
N ASP A 163 -9.81 9.14 -14.64
CA ASP A 163 -10.38 10.48 -14.73
C ASP A 163 -11.79 10.58 -14.13
N ASN A 164 -12.53 9.48 -14.06
CA ASN A 164 -13.88 9.38 -13.51
C ASN A 164 -13.90 8.93 -12.04
N MET A 165 -12.74 8.90 -11.38
CA MET A 165 -12.57 8.40 -10.00
C MET A 165 -12.97 6.92 -9.84
N GLN A 166 -12.91 6.14 -10.94
CA GLN A 166 -13.07 4.68 -10.87
C GLN A 166 -11.72 4.05 -10.54
N ILE A 167 -11.75 3.04 -9.70
CA ILE A 167 -10.51 2.36 -9.32
C ILE A 167 -10.04 1.38 -10.40
N ARG A 168 -8.72 1.24 -10.49
CA ARG A 168 -8.03 0.17 -11.22
C ARG A 168 -6.98 -0.44 -10.32
N LEU A 169 -7.12 -1.74 -10.04
CA LEU A 169 -6.12 -2.51 -9.30
C LEU A 169 -4.90 -2.73 -10.18
N SER A 170 -3.72 -2.46 -9.67
CA SER A 170 -2.44 -2.50 -10.38
C SER A 170 -1.37 -3.26 -9.58
N ASP A 171 -0.20 -3.44 -10.20
CA ASP A 171 0.98 -4.09 -9.65
C ASP A 171 0.76 -5.56 -9.27
N PHE A 172 0.76 -6.42 -10.28
CA PHE A 172 0.59 -7.87 -10.18
C PHE A 172 1.91 -8.62 -9.96
N GLY A 173 2.99 -7.92 -9.60
CA GLY A 173 4.33 -8.49 -9.43
C GLY A 173 4.43 -9.58 -8.35
N PHE A 174 3.54 -9.58 -7.37
CA PHE A 174 3.42 -10.66 -6.37
C PHE A 174 2.28 -11.63 -6.64
N SER A 175 1.48 -11.41 -7.68
CA SER A 175 0.34 -12.25 -7.97
C SER A 175 0.77 -13.64 -8.46
N CYS A 176 -0.02 -14.63 -8.12
CA CYS A 176 0.23 -16.01 -8.56
C CYS A 176 -1.07 -16.77 -8.74
N HIS A 177 -0.99 -17.83 -9.54
CA HIS A 177 -2.02 -18.85 -9.60
C HIS A 177 -1.96 -19.74 -8.36
N LEU A 178 -3.11 -20.16 -7.88
CA LEU A 178 -3.27 -21.07 -6.76
C LEU A 178 -4.26 -22.17 -7.17
N GLU A 179 -3.75 -23.33 -7.45
CA GLU A 179 -4.57 -24.47 -7.82
C GLU A 179 -5.46 -24.95 -6.64
N PRO A 180 -6.62 -25.54 -6.92
CA PRO A 180 -7.49 -26.05 -5.88
C PRO A 180 -6.77 -27.05 -4.96
N GLY A 181 -6.74 -26.74 -3.66
CA GLY A 181 -6.05 -27.56 -2.63
C GLY A 181 -4.58 -27.20 -2.44
N GLU A 182 -4.00 -26.37 -3.28
CA GLU A 182 -2.66 -25.84 -3.09
C GLU A 182 -2.63 -24.76 -1.98
N LYS A 183 -1.46 -24.63 -1.35
CA LYS A 183 -1.19 -23.58 -0.35
C LYS A 183 0.13 -22.90 -0.63
N LEU A 184 0.15 -21.59 -0.48
CA LEU A 184 1.33 -20.75 -0.65
C LEU A 184 2.14 -20.71 0.64
N ARG A 185 3.46 -20.46 0.51
CA ARG A 185 4.37 -20.40 1.65
C ARG A 185 5.31 -19.19 1.61
N GLU A 186 5.44 -18.56 0.45
CA GLU A 186 6.35 -17.44 0.25
C GLU A 186 5.92 -16.22 1.09
N LEU A 187 6.85 -15.62 1.84
CA LEU A 187 6.62 -14.36 2.53
C LEU A 187 6.75 -13.21 1.53
N CYS A 188 5.63 -12.66 1.10
CA CYS A 188 5.58 -11.51 0.19
C CYS A 188 4.44 -10.57 0.57
N GLY A 189 4.46 -9.36 0.01
CA GLY A 189 3.48 -8.31 0.29
C GLY A 189 4.01 -7.19 1.20
N THR A 190 3.19 -6.21 1.51
CA THR A 190 3.54 -5.02 2.31
C THR A 190 3.18 -5.25 3.78
N PRO A 191 4.12 -5.08 4.75
CA PRO A 191 3.95 -5.50 6.15
C PRO A 191 2.67 -5.06 6.84
N GLY A 192 2.21 -3.83 6.62
CA GLY A 192 0.98 -3.31 7.25
C GLY A 192 -0.32 -3.96 6.75
N TYR A 193 -0.27 -4.68 5.64
CA TYR A 193 -1.41 -5.34 4.98
C TYR A 193 -1.32 -6.86 4.99
N LEU A 194 -0.22 -7.42 5.54
CA LEU A 194 -0.02 -8.88 5.62
C LEU A 194 -1.04 -9.52 6.55
N ALA A 195 -1.59 -10.64 6.10
CA ALA A 195 -2.47 -11.47 6.91
C ALA A 195 -1.70 -12.26 7.98
N PRO A 196 -2.33 -12.57 9.14
CA PRO A 196 -1.70 -13.32 10.23
C PRO A 196 -1.08 -14.65 9.79
N GLU A 197 -1.76 -15.37 8.89
CA GLU A 197 -1.33 -16.69 8.39
C GLU A 197 -0.07 -16.60 7.52
N ILE A 198 0.18 -15.49 6.81
CA ILE A 198 1.44 -15.27 6.07
C ILE A 198 2.60 -15.16 7.06
N LEU A 199 2.40 -14.41 8.14
CA LEU A 199 3.41 -14.24 9.18
C LEU A 199 3.67 -15.57 9.93
N LYS A 200 2.60 -16.29 10.29
CA LYS A 200 2.72 -17.60 10.94
C LYS A 200 3.46 -18.60 10.06
N CYS A 201 3.10 -18.66 8.77
CA CYS A 201 3.74 -19.56 7.80
C CYS A 201 5.24 -19.25 7.64
N SER A 202 5.65 -17.98 7.73
CA SER A 202 7.08 -17.62 7.64
C SER A 202 7.88 -17.98 8.88
N MET A 203 7.21 -18.23 10.00
CA MET A 203 7.84 -18.54 11.30
C MET A 203 7.84 -20.02 11.63
N ASP A 204 6.88 -20.75 11.09
CA ASP A 204 6.67 -22.18 11.36
C ASP A 204 6.66 -22.96 10.05
N GLU A 205 7.68 -23.78 9.84
CA GLU A 205 7.80 -24.62 8.65
C GLU A 205 6.73 -25.73 8.60
N THR A 206 6.11 -26.05 9.73
CA THR A 206 5.01 -27.04 9.81
C THR A 206 3.65 -26.43 9.49
N HIS A 207 3.54 -25.09 9.42
CA HIS A 207 2.30 -24.42 9.07
C HIS A 207 1.81 -24.87 7.68
N PRO A 208 0.50 -25.15 7.49
CA PRO A 208 -0.02 -25.70 6.23
C PRO A 208 0.14 -24.77 5.02
N GLY A 209 0.51 -23.51 5.20
CA GLY A 209 0.56 -22.48 4.18
C GLY A 209 -0.64 -21.55 4.24
N TYR A 210 -0.80 -20.67 3.24
CA TYR A 210 -1.89 -19.72 3.16
C TYR A 210 -2.56 -19.74 1.77
N GLY A 211 -3.72 -19.18 1.64
CA GLY A 211 -4.50 -19.16 0.42
C GLY A 211 -4.96 -17.75 0.03
N LYS A 212 -6.00 -17.68 -0.81
CA LYS A 212 -6.59 -16.44 -1.33
C LYS A 212 -7.25 -15.57 -0.26
N GLU A 213 -7.50 -16.10 0.92
CA GLU A 213 -8.09 -15.39 2.06
C GLU A 213 -7.23 -14.20 2.52
N VAL A 214 -5.92 -14.19 2.21
CA VAL A 214 -5.00 -13.10 2.54
C VAL A 214 -5.38 -11.78 1.88
N ASP A 215 -5.95 -11.82 0.68
CA ASP A 215 -6.42 -10.62 -0.03
C ASP A 215 -7.61 -9.97 0.69
N LEU A 216 -8.47 -10.77 1.34
CA LEU A 216 -9.63 -10.26 2.09
C LEU A 216 -9.21 -9.58 3.40
N TRP A 217 -8.17 -10.08 4.07
CA TRP A 217 -7.55 -9.38 5.18
C TRP A 217 -7.06 -8.00 4.75
N ALA A 218 -6.29 -7.93 3.65
CA ALA A 218 -5.80 -6.66 3.10
C ALA A 218 -6.95 -5.71 2.73
N CYS A 219 -8.06 -6.21 2.16
CA CYS A 219 -9.29 -5.43 1.93
C CYS A 219 -9.85 -4.86 3.25
N GLY A 220 -9.82 -5.62 4.34
CA GLY A 220 -10.24 -5.17 5.66
C GLY A 220 -9.36 -4.04 6.19
N VAL A 221 -8.04 -4.16 6.03
CA VAL A 221 -7.08 -3.09 6.39
C VAL A 221 -7.31 -1.83 5.56
N ILE A 222 -7.53 -1.98 4.25
CA ILE A 222 -7.84 -0.86 3.35
C ILE A 222 -9.13 -0.18 3.77
N LEU A 223 -10.22 -0.94 4.00
CA LEU A 223 -11.51 -0.42 4.41
C LEU A 223 -11.40 0.39 5.72
N PHE A 224 -10.70 -0.14 6.71
CA PHE A 224 -10.44 0.56 7.97
C PHE A 224 -9.70 1.87 7.71
N THR A 225 -8.61 1.82 6.92
CA THR A 225 -7.75 2.97 6.63
C THR A 225 -8.49 4.09 5.89
N LEU A 226 -9.35 3.74 4.93
CA LEU A 226 -10.15 4.72 4.18
C LEU A 226 -11.09 5.51 5.10
N LEU A 227 -11.65 4.88 6.14
CA LEU A 227 -12.60 5.50 7.07
C LEU A 227 -11.94 6.22 8.25
N ALA A 228 -10.84 5.69 8.76
CA ALA A 228 -10.14 6.23 9.92
C ALA A 228 -9.04 7.24 9.55
N GLY A 229 -8.50 7.17 8.31
CA GLY A 229 -7.33 7.94 7.90
C GLY A 229 -6.00 7.38 8.42
N SER A 230 -6.04 6.29 9.18
CA SER A 230 -4.88 5.59 9.74
C SER A 230 -5.09 4.08 9.70
N PRO A 231 -4.02 3.27 9.57
CA PRO A 231 -4.16 1.81 9.53
C PRO A 231 -4.58 1.22 10.90
N PRO A 232 -5.27 0.06 10.90
CA PRO A 232 -5.72 -0.59 12.14
C PRO A 232 -4.56 -1.12 12.98
N PHE A 233 -3.49 -1.55 12.32
CA PHE A 233 -2.30 -2.10 12.95
C PHE A 233 -1.13 -1.17 12.73
N TRP A 234 -0.75 -0.44 13.74
CA TRP A 234 0.40 0.46 13.67
C TRP A 234 1.13 0.56 14.99
N HIS A 235 2.45 0.42 14.94
CA HIS A 235 3.33 0.64 16.08
C HIS A 235 4.71 1.08 15.61
N ARG A 236 5.39 1.95 16.38
CA ARG A 236 6.76 2.43 16.08
C ARG A 236 7.78 1.27 15.97
N ARG A 237 7.62 0.24 16.82
CA ARG A 237 8.41 -0.98 16.76
C ARG A 237 7.68 -1.96 15.86
N GLN A 238 8.29 -2.29 14.74
CA GLN A 238 7.72 -3.19 13.76
C GLN A 238 7.30 -4.56 14.34
N ILE A 239 8.13 -5.12 15.25
CA ILE A 239 7.82 -6.38 15.92
C ILE A 239 6.48 -6.31 16.66
N LEU A 240 6.17 -5.17 17.30
CA LEU A 240 4.90 -5.01 18.01
C LEU A 240 3.73 -4.83 17.04
N MET A 241 3.95 -4.16 15.90
CA MET A 241 2.94 -4.07 14.83
C MET A 241 2.60 -5.47 14.29
N LEU A 242 3.60 -6.29 14.01
CA LEU A 242 3.39 -7.67 13.54
C LEU A 242 2.68 -8.53 14.58
N ARG A 243 3.00 -8.34 15.87
CA ARG A 243 2.28 -9.01 16.95
C ARG A 243 0.82 -8.61 16.98
N MET A 244 0.51 -7.30 16.85
CA MET A 244 -0.86 -6.81 16.75
C MET A 244 -1.61 -7.45 15.57
N ILE A 245 -0.95 -7.59 14.40
CA ILE A 245 -1.52 -8.28 13.24
C ILE A 245 -1.83 -9.74 13.57
N MET A 246 -0.86 -10.47 14.13
CA MET A 246 -1.01 -11.90 14.44
C MET A 246 -2.11 -12.19 15.47
N GLU A 247 -2.34 -11.26 16.39
CA GLU A 247 -3.35 -11.34 17.43
C GLU A 247 -4.68 -10.69 17.01
N GLY A 248 -4.72 -10.00 15.85
CA GLY A 248 -5.90 -9.27 15.38
C GLY A 248 -6.26 -8.10 16.31
N GLN A 249 -5.28 -7.48 16.96
CA GLN A 249 -5.48 -6.41 17.93
C GLN A 249 -5.64 -5.05 17.25
N TYR A 250 -6.87 -4.62 17.03
CA TYR A 250 -7.21 -3.27 16.56
C TYR A 250 -8.43 -2.75 17.34
N GLN A 251 -8.71 -1.46 17.23
CA GLN A 251 -9.80 -0.81 17.96
C GLN A 251 -10.52 0.22 17.09
N PHE A 252 -11.83 0.34 17.29
CA PHE A 252 -12.63 1.43 16.75
C PHE A 252 -12.62 2.61 17.74
N SER A 253 -11.55 3.41 17.70
CA SER A 253 -11.32 4.48 18.67
C SER A 253 -12.15 5.73 18.40
N SER A 254 -12.49 6.47 19.46
CA SER A 254 -13.06 7.81 19.37
C SER A 254 -11.93 8.82 19.08
N PRO A 255 -12.18 9.90 18.30
CA PRO A 255 -13.45 10.29 17.70
C PRO A 255 -13.70 9.72 16.29
N GLU A 256 -12.74 9.04 15.64
CA GLU A 256 -12.77 8.66 14.21
C GLU A 256 -13.93 7.71 13.90
N TRP A 257 -14.31 6.88 14.87
CA TRP A 257 -15.32 5.84 14.72
C TRP A 257 -16.68 6.16 15.33
N ASP A 258 -16.85 7.33 15.97
CA ASP A 258 -18.10 7.69 16.66
C ASP A 258 -19.29 7.83 15.70
N ASP A 259 -19.02 8.38 14.50
CA ASP A 259 -20.05 8.65 13.48
C ASP A 259 -20.12 7.57 12.39
N ARG A 260 -19.40 6.45 12.55
CA ARG A 260 -19.40 5.33 11.60
C ARG A 260 -20.47 4.31 11.95
N SER A 261 -21.13 3.79 10.92
CA SER A 261 -22.23 2.82 11.10
C SER A 261 -21.72 1.51 11.74
N ASN A 262 -22.60 0.86 12.49
CA ASN A 262 -22.30 -0.47 13.02
C ASN A 262 -22.14 -1.49 11.89
N THR A 263 -22.79 -1.27 10.75
CA THR A 263 -22.73 -2.15 9.58
C THR A 263 -21.32 -2.16 8.99
N VAL A 264 -20.64 -1.00 8.91
CA VAL A 264 -19.26 -0.98 8.39
C VAL A 264 -18.28 -1.56 9.40
N LYS A 265 -18.49 -1.34 10.70
CA LYS A 265 -17.67 -1.96 11.75
C LYS A 265 -17.80 -3.49 11.73
N ASP A 266 -18.99 -4.01 11.49
CA ASP A 266 -19.27 -5.43 11.34
C ASP A 266 -18.54 -6.02 10.12
N LEU A 267 -18.60 -5.36 8.96
CA LEU A 267 -17.87 -5.81 7.77
C LEU A 267 -16.34 -5.85 8.02
N ILE A 268 -15.79 -4.80 8.64
CA ILE A 268 -14.35 -4.77 8.98
C ILE A 268 -14.01 -5.95 9.90
N SER A 269 -14.81 -6.19 10.94
CA SER A 269 -14.56 -7.27 11.89
C SER A 269 -14.61 -8.65 11.23
N LYS A 270 -15.46 -8.84 10.22
CA LYS A 270 -15.57 -10.09 9.46
C LYS A 270 -14.43 -10.27 8.43
N LEU A 271 -13.85 -9.18 7.93
CA LEU A 271 -12.67 -9.23 7.06
C LEU A 271 -11.37 -9.40 7.85
N LEU A 272 -11.26 -8.79 9.04
CA LEU A 272 -10.09 -8.88 9.91
C LEU A 272 -10.20 -10.04 10.91
N GLN A 273 -10.71 -11.20 10.46
CA GLN A 273 -10.67 -12.45 11.22
C GLN A 273 -9.29 -13.09 11.14
N VAL A 274 -8.71 -13.42 12.30
CA VAL A 274 -7.38 -14.07 12.39
C VAL A 274 -7.42 -15.47 11.82
N ASN A 275 -8.53 -16.19 12.04
CA ASN A 275 -8.77 -17.49 11.41
C ASN A 275 -9.24 -17.28 9.97
N PRO A 276 -8.45 -17.69 8.94
CA PRO A 276 -8.81 -17.48 7.55
C PRO A 276 -10.09 -18.21 7.12
N GLU A 277 -10.47 -19.31 7.79
CA GLU A 277 -11.70 -20.05 7.49
C GLU A 277 -12.96 -19.31 7.94
N GLU A 278 -12.86 -18.44 8.93
CA GLU A 278 -13.96 -17.60 9.42
C GLU A 278 -14.06 -16.26 8.69
N ARG A 279 -13.03 -15.92 7.92
CA ARG A 279 -12.95 -14.67 7.16
C ARG A 279 -13.88 -14.74 5.95
N LEU A 280 -14.62 -13.64 5.68
CA LEU A 280 -15.50 -13.56 4.52
C LEU A 280 -14.72 -13.75 3.21
N THR A 281 -15.33 -14.48 2.27
CA THR A 281 -14.89 -14.47 0.87
C THR A 281 -15.28 -13.15 0.20
N ALA A 282 -14.71 -12.87 -0.99
CA ALA A 282 -15.05 -11.66 -1.74
C ALA A 282 -16.54 -11.61 -2.11
N GLU A 283 -17.12 -12.74 -2.50
CA GLU A 283 -18.55 -12.85 -2.82
C GLU A 283 -19.42 -12.58 -1.59
N GLN A 284 -19.10 -13.19 -0.43
CA GLN A 284 -19.81 -12.96 0.82
C GLN A 284 -19.70 -11.51 1.27
N ALA A 285 -18.50 -10.91 1.12
CA ALA A 285 -18.28 -9.50 1.44
C ALA A 285 -19.14 -8.57 0.56
N LEU A 286 -19.25 -8.84 -0.74
CA LEU A 286 -20.11 -8.08 -1.66
C LEU A 286 -21.60 -8.17 -1.32
N GLN A 287 -22.05 -9.28 -0.71
CA GLN A 287 -23.43 -9.48 -0.24
C GLN A 287 -23.69 -8.88 1.14
N HIS A 288 -22.65 -8.31 1.81
CA HIS A 288 -22.80 -7.75 3.13
C HIS A 288 -23.73 -6.51 3.13
N PRO A 289 -24.59 -6.32 4.16
CA PRO A 289 -25.52 -5.18 4.23
C PRO A 289 -24.89 -3.79 4.06
N PHE A 290 -23.59 -3.65 4.31
CA PHE A 290 -22.88 -2.40 4.03
C PHE A 290 -22.98 -1.97 2.57
N PHE A 291 -23.08 -2.93 1.62
CA PHE A 291 -23.19 -2.67 0.19
C PHE A 291 -24.62 -2.60 -0.33
N GLU A 292 -25.61 -2.92 0.49
CA GLU A 292 -27.00 -2.70 0.11
C GLU A 292 -27.25 -1.20 -0.11
N ARG A 293 -27.93 -0.86 -1.20
CA ARG A 293 -28.40 0.51 -1.40
C ARG A 293 -29.42 0.79 -0.31
N CYS A 294 -29.12 1.69 0.59
CA CYS A 294 -30.17 2.39 1.32
C CYS A 294 -30.99 3.19 0.28
N GLU A 295 -31.95 2.56 -0.35
CA GLU A 295 -33.07 3.23 -1.03
C GLU A 295 -33.96 3.82 0.04
N GLY A 296 -33.54 4.90 0.59
CA GLY A 296 -34.26 5.69 1.56
C GLY A 296 -33.36 6.86 1.92
N SER A 297 -33.72 8.03 1.43
CA SER A 297 -33.25 9.27 1.99
C SER A 297 -33.66 9.30 3.47
N GLN A 298 -32.87 8.65 4.35
CA GLN A 298 -32.88 9.07 5.71
C GLN A 298 -32.36 10.51 5.67
N HIS A 299 -33.28 11.45 5.64
CA HIS A 299 -33.02 12.79 6.14
C HIS A 299 -32.36 12.59 7.50
N TRP A 300 -31.06 12.83 7.56
CA TRP A 300 -30.31 12.90 8.80
C TRP A 300 -30.93 14.01 9.63
N ASN A 301 -31.98 13.66 10.40
CA ASN A 301 -32.45 14.50 11.47
C ASN A 301 -31.37 14.47 12.55
N LEU A 302 -30.27 15.19 12.28
CA LEU A 302 -29.23 15.42 13.26
C LEU A 302 -29.91 15.93 14.53
N THR A 303 -29.70 15.23 15.63
CA THR A 303 -30.16 15.69 16.92
C THR A 303 -29.57 17.09 17.19
N PRO A 304 -30.20 17.93 18.02
CA PRO A 304 -29.66 19.24 18.34
C PRO A 304 -28.20 19.21 18.82
N ARG A 305 -27.78 18.15 19.53
CA ARG A 305 -26.39 17.91 19.93
C ARG A 305 -25.47 17.64 18.75
N GLN A 306 -25.89 16.86 17.78
CA GLN A 306 -25.11 16.57 16.56
C GLN A 306 -24.99 17.82 15.69
N LYS A 307 -26.07 18.61 15.53
CA LYS A 307 -26.03 19.90 14.83
C LYS A 307 -25.05 20.86 15.47
N PHE A 308 -25.05 20.93 16.81
CA PHE A 308 -24.11 21.76 17.55
C PHE A 308 -22.66 21.29 17.38
N ARG A 309 -22.40 19.97 17.47
CA ARG A 309 -21.06 19.40 17.21
C ARG A 309 -20.59 19.71 15.79
N VAL A 310 -21.42 19.50 14.76
CA VAL A 310 -21.09 19.84 13.37
C VAL A 310 -20.74 21.32 13.24
N ALA A 311 -21.54 22.22 13.84
CA ALA A 311 -21.26 23.66 13.81
C ALA A 311 -19.92 24.00 14.50
N VAL A 312 -19.64 23.42 15.66
CA VAL A 312 -18.37 23.61 16.38
C VAL A 312 -17.18 23.09 15.54
N TRP A 313 -17.32 21.89 14.94
CA TRP A 313 -16.27 21.33 14.08
C TRP A 313 -16.05 22.15 12.81
N THR A 314 -17.12 22.69 12.21
CA THR A 314 -17.02 23.58 11.04
C THR A 314 -16.25 24.86 11.41
N ILE A 315 -16.54 25.44 12.56
CA ILE A 315 -15.83 26.64 13.06
C ILE A 315 -14.37 26.33 13.37
N LEU A 316 -14.09 25.20 14.01
CA LEU A 316 -12.72 24.77 14.32
C LEU A 316 -11.94 24.41 13.05
N ALA A 317 -12.57 23.76 12.06
CA ALA A 317 -11.96 23.48 10.77
C ALA A 317 -11.69 24.78 9.98
N ALA A 318 -12.64 25.70 9.93
CA ALA A 318 -12.46 27.00 9.30
C ALA A 318 -11.33 27.81 10.00
N GLY A 319 -11.27 27.77 11.33
CA GLY A 319 -10.17 28.33 12.10
C GLY A 319 -8.82 27.69 11.82
N ARG A 320 -8.77 26.37 11.68
CA ARG A 320 -7.55 25.64 11.31
C ARG A 320 -7.11 25.93 9.87
N VAL A 321 -8.03 26.00 8.91
CA VAL A 321 -7.75 26.40 7.53
C VAL A 321 -7.22 27.84 7.50
N ALA A 322 -7.86 28.78 8.19
CA ALA A 322 -7.40 30.17 8.29
C ALA A 322 -6.03 30.30 8.95
N LEU A 323 -5.71 29.45 9.94
CA LEU A 323 -4.39 29.39 10.57
C LEU A 323 -3.35 28.63 9.73
N SER A 324 -3.74 27.68 8.88
CA SER A 324 -2.83 26.92 8.01
C SER A 324 -2.38 27.73 6.79
N THR A 325 -3.20 28.66 6.31
CA THR A 325 -2.81 29.57 5.20
C THR A 325 -1.69 30.54 5.58
N HIS A 326 -1.44 30.74 6.89
CA HIS A 326 -0.38 31.63 7.39
C HIS A 326 0.88 30.94 7.94
N ARG A 327 0.93 29.59 8.00
CA ARG A 327 2.13 28.88 8.46
C ARG A 327 2.29 27.54 7.75
N LEU A 328 3.02 27.56 6.64
CA LEU A 328 3.79 26.40 6.22
C LEU A 328 4.80 26.11 7.35
N ARG A 329 4.43 25.27 8.30
CA ARG A 329 5.37 24.82 9.33
C ARG A 329 6.39 23.89 8.65
N PRO A 330 7.68 24.14 8.82
CA PRO A 330 8.69 23.18 8.41
C PRO A 330 8.39 21.84 9.12
N LEU A 331 8.57 20.74 8.40
CA LEU A 331 8.45 19.38 8.93
C LEU A 331 9.38 19.26 10.15
N THR A 332 8.82 19.27 11.34
CA THR A 332 9.62 19.11 12.55
C THR A 332 9.78 17.63 12.85
N LYS A 333 10.94 17.25 13.41
CA LYS A 333 11.27 15.90 13.87
C LYS A 333 10.14 15.29 14.74
N ASN A 334 9.44 16.13 15.51
CA ASN A 334 8.33 15.73 16.37
C ASN A 334 7.03 15.41 15.62
N ALA A 335 6.76 16.03 14.47
CA ALA A 335 5.61 15.69 13.65
C ALA A 335 5.81 14.33 12.96
N LEU A 336 7.03 14.06 12.45
CA LEU A 336 7.45 12.77 11.93
C LEU A 336 7.39 11.65 12.98
N LEU A 337 7.67 11.98 14.23
CA LEU A 337 7.65 11.03 15.35
C LEU A 337 6.24 10.72 15.86
N ARG A 338 5.25 11.60 15.62
CA ARG A 338 3.85 11.37 16.03
C ARG A 338 3.08 10.53 15.04
N ASP A 339 3.25 10.78 13.75
CA ASP A 339 2.59 9.99 12.69
C ASP A 339 3.48 9.93 11.43
N PRO A 340 4.45 9.00 11.39
CA PRO A 340 5.31 8.82 10.22
C PRO A 340 4.56 8.31 8.99
N TYR A 341 3.35 7.75 9.16
CA TYR A 341 2.52 7.27 8.05
C TYR A 341 1.76 8.38 7.31
N ALA A 342 1.63 9.57 7.90
CA ALA A 342 0.99 10.71 7.23
C ALA A 342 1.78 11.24 6.01
N LEU A 343 3.04 10.86 5.87
CA LEU A 343 3.91 11.31 4.79
C LEU A 343 4.28 10.14 3.86
N ARG A 344 3.89 10.24 2.60
CA ARG A 344 4.12 9.22 1.56
C ARG A 344 5.57 8.75 1.48
N SER A 345 6.53 9.68 1.48
CA SER A 345 7.96 9.36 1.40
C SER A 345 8.46 8.57 2.62
N VAL A 346 8.00 8.94 3.81
CA VAL A 346 8.36 8.26 5.06
C VAL A 346 7.70 6.89 5.13
N ARG A 347 6.42 6.78 4.71
CA ARG A 347 5.71 5.51 4.63
C ARG A 347 6.39 4.55 3.67
N ARG A 348 6.71 4.95 2.44
CA ARG A 348 7.47 4.14 1.49
C ARG A 348 8.83 3.70 2.03
N LEU A 349 9.51 4.59 2.77
CA LEU A 349 10.78 4.25 3.40
C LEU A 349 10.59 3.19 4.51
N ILE A 350 9.56 3.33 5.34
CA ILE A 350 9.26 2.36 6.40
C ILE A 350 8.90 1.01 5.79
N ASP A 351 8.00 0.98 4.80
CA ASP A 351 7.58 -0.24 4.11
C ASP A 351 8.78 -0.91 3.42
N ASN A 352 9.61 -0.16 2.68
CA ASN A 352 10.82 -0.68 2.04
C ASN A 352 11.88 -1.17 3.03
N CYS A 353 12.08 -0.48 4.15
CA CYS A 353 12.99 -0.93 5.21
C CYS A 353 12.49 -2.21 5.86
N ALA A 354 11.18 -2.32 6.07
CA ALA A 354 10.55 -3.51 6.57
C ALA A 354 10.78 -4.69 5.62
N PHE A 355 10.55 -4.49 4.34
CA PHE A 355 10.73 -5.49 3.29
C PHE A 355 12.19 -5.95 3.16
N ARG A 356 13.15 -5.04 3.20
CA ARG A 356 14.59 -5.37 3.18
C ARG A 356 15.01 -6.17 4.42
N LEU A 357 14.48 -5.83 5.59
CA LEU A 357 14.71 -6.60 6.81
C LEU A 357 14.15 -8.03 6.66
N TYR A 358 12.90 -8.16 6.22
CA TYR A 358 12.28 -9.46 5.97
C TYR A 358 13.00 -10.26 4.88
N GLY A 359 13.27 -9.67 3.73
CA GLY A 359 14.00 -10.34 2.64
C GLY A 359 15.40 -10.80 3.07
N HIS A 360 16.09 -10.02 3.91
CA HIS A 360 17.38 -10.41 4.49
C HIS A 360 17.26 -11.60 5.44
N TRP A 361 16.22 -11.65 6.27
CA TRP A 361 15.97 -12.73 7.21
C TRP A 361 15.51 -14.00 6.49
N VAL A 362 14.68 -13.90 5.48
CA VAL A 362 14.21 -15.03 4.67
C VAL A 362 15.33 -15.65 3.84
N LYS A 363 16.18 -14.83 3.19
CA LYS A 363 17.29 -15.32 2.35
C LYS A 363 18.45 -15.91 3.14
N LYS A 364 18.63 -15.58 4.41
CA LYS A 364 19.66 -16.18 5.29
C LYS A 364 19.19 -17.41 6.07
N GLY A 365 18.06 -17.98 5.72
CA GLY A 365 17.22 -18.83 6.52
C GLY A 365 17.60 -20.28 6.74
N GLU A 366 18.81 -20.77 6.49
CA GLU A 366 19.14 -22.16 6.85
C GLU A 366 19.64 -22.39 8.28
N GLN A 367 19.93 -21.31 9.05
CA GLN A 367 20.43 -21.45 10.43
C GLN A 367 19.88 -20.43 11.45
N GLN A 368 18.83 -19.68 11.15
CA GLN A 368 18.32 -18.65 12.06
C GLN A 368 16.98 -19.06 12.66
N ASN A 369 16.95 -19.09 14.00
CA ASN A 369 15.72 -19.30 14.75
C ASN A 369 14.73 -18.15 14.48
N ARG A 370 13.79 -18.38 13.57
CA ARG A 370 12.74 -17.43 13.16
C ARG A 370 11.84 -17.01 14.34
N ALA A 371 11.74 -17.85 15.37
CA ALA A 371 11.05 -17.53 16.61
C ALA A 371 11.72 -16.39 17.41
N ALA A 372 13.00 -16.09 17.15
CA ALA A 372 13.70 -14.97 17.81
C ALA A 372 13.15 -13.60 17.45
N LEU A 373 12.40 -13.45 16.34
CA LEU A 373 11.67 -12.22 16.02
C LEU A 373 10.58 -11.90 17.07
N PHE A 374 10.15 -12.88 17.83
CA PHE A 374 9.09 -12.80 18.83
C PHE A 374 9.59 -13.04 20.27
N GLN A 375 10.82 -13.51 20.42
CA GLN A 375 11.50 -13.57 21.71
C GLN A 375 12.25 -12.26 21.90
N HIS A 376 11.99 -11.55 22.98
CA HIS A 376 12.54 -10.23 23.35
C HIS A 376 14.08 -10.17 23.46
N GLN A 377 14.82 -10.84 22.62
CA GLN A 377 16.27 -10.68 22.53
C GLN A 377 16.60 -9.54 21.56
N PRO A 378 17.35 -8.53 22.01
CA PRO A 378 17.72 -7.41 21.17
C PRO A 378 18.56 -7.92 19.99
N PRO A 379 18.22 -7.52 18.74
CA PRO A 379 19.11 -7.76 17.62
C PRO A 379 20.46 -7.11 17.90
N ARG A 380 21.56 -7.69 17.40
CA ARG A 380 22.88 -7.09 17.46
C ARG A 380 22.79 -5.63 16.96
N PRO A 381 23.43 -4.68 17.65
CA PRO A 381 23.34 -3.28 17.26
C PRO A 381 23.77 -3.11 15.81
N PHE A 382 22.97 -2.39 15.03
CA PHE A 382 23.41 -1.93 13.73
C PHE A 382 24.73 -1.17 13.88
N PRO A 383 25.67 -1.28 12.92
CA PRO A 383 26.80 -0.36 12.88
C PRO A 383 26.23 1.05 12.90
N ALA A 384 26.63 1.82 13.91
CA ALA A 384 26.21 3.20 14.05
C ALA A 384 26.57 3.94 12.77
N LEU A 385 25.61 4.56 12.12
CA LEU A 385 25.87 5.63 11.19
C LEU A 385 26.73 6.64 11.97
N ALA A 386 27.94 6.88 11.47
CA ALA A 386 28.85 7.83 12.06
C ALA A 386 28.10 9.17 12.19
N THR A 387 27.70 9.51 13.40
CA THR A 387 27.31 10.87 13.74
C THR A 387 28.59 11.65 13.88
N GLU A 388 28.83 12.58 12.97
CA GLU A 388 29.80 13.65 13.20
C GLU A 388 29.38 14.37 14.48
N GLU A 389 30.22 14.26 15.50
CA GLU A 389 30.10 15.03 16.74
C GLU A 389 30.45 16.48 16.42
N GLU A 390 29.44 17.33 16.23
CA GLU A 390 29.60 18.74 16.56
C GLU A 390 29.26 18.90 18.05
N GLY A 391 30.30 19.18 18.80
CA GLY A 391 30.20 19.50 20.21
C GLY A 391 29.48 20.82 20.41
N ASP A 392 28.39 20.79 21.18
CA ASP A 392 27.98 21.98 21.93
C ASP A 392 27.44 21.53 23.28
N SER A 393 28.23 21.91 24.28
CA SER A 393 27.94 21.75 25.70
C SER A 393 26.90 22.77 26.13
N ASN A 394 25.67 22.34 26.45
CA ASN A 394 24.78 23.11 27.32
C ASN A 394 24.05 22.18 28.27
N THR A 395 24.60 22.05 29.45
CA THR A 395 23.97 21.52 30.64
C THR A 395 22.86 22.49 31.10
N ILE A 396 21.62 22.08 30.92
CA ILE A 396 20.47 22.73 31.52
C ILE A 396 20.28 22.13 32.93
N THR A 397 20.39 22.95 33.95
CA THR A 397 20.18 22.59 35.35
C THR A 397 18.69 22.44 35.66
N GLU A 398 18.35 21.57 36.63
CA GLU A 398 16.99 21.17 37.01
C GLU A 398 16.05 22.29 37.51
N ASP A 399 16.49 23.54 37.59
CA ASP A 399 15.71 24.68 38.13
C ASP A 399 14.83 25.42 37.09
N GLU A 400 14.90 25.11 35.78
CA GLU A 400 14.07 25.77 34.75
C GLU A 400 12.77 25.03 34.41
N ALA A 401 12.52 23.87 35.00
CA ALA A 401 11.31 23.07 34.72
C ALA A 401 10.08 23.50 35.58
N ALA A 402 10.22 24.40 36.49
CA ALA A 402 9.15 24.78 37.44
C ALA A 402 8.34 26.03 37.04
N LEU A 403 8.58 26.64 35.88
CA LEU A 403 7.99 27.98 35.54
C LEU A 403 7.03 27.96 34.34
N VAL A 404 6.52 26.80 33.89
CA VAL A 404 5.56 26.69 32.77
C VAL A 404 4.28 25.92 33.15
N LEU A 405 3.92 25.87 34.40
CA LEU A 405 2.58 25.45 34.85
C LEU A 405 2.02 26.51 35.85
N GLY A 406 1.59 27.61 35.30
CA GLY A 406 0.73 28.60 35.88
C GLY A 406 -0.30 29.04 34.85
#